data_c137e432437c194c982e99b3d547e388
#
_entry.id   c137e432437c194c982e99b3d547e388
#
_cell.length_a   1.000
_cell.length_b   1.000
_cell.length_c   1.000
_cell.angle_alpha   90.00
_cell.angle_beta   90.00
_cell.angle_gamma   90.00
#
_symmetry.space_group_name_H-M   'P 1'
#
loop_
_entity.id
_entity.type
_entity.pdbx_description
1 polymer ?
#
loop_
_entity_poly.entity_id
_entity_poly.type
_entity_poly.pdbx_seq_one_letter_code
_entity_poly.pdbx_strand_id
1 'polypeptide(L)'
;MSATPYDPDLSAVPDAGSHAYARLTPDAVLDALASVGLWGDGRLTALASYENRVYQAVLEDGERVVLKFYRPGRWSRDQILEEHAFSAELTAAEVPAVPPLVLAGATLHSYAGFDFSVSPWRGGRPPELDDFEVLEWIGRFLARIHTVGEARPFVHRPALDLATFGHDSMQWLLDRKMIPLEVESTWKAACQRALELMAPAA
;
A
#
# COMPACT_ATOMS: atom_id res chain seq x y z
N MET A 1 3.38 -44.11 -3.06
CA MET A 1 4.48 -43.12 -3.13
C MET A 1 3.95 -41.85 -2.54
N SER A 2 4.34 -41.55 -1.30
CA SER A 2 3.88 -40.37 -0.57
C SER A 2 4.71 -39.18 -1.01
N ALA A 3 4.08 -38.16 -1.62
CA ALA A 3 4.74 -36.92 -1.96
C ALA A 3 5.01 -36.15 -0.66
N THR A 4 6.28 -35.90 -0.38
CA THR A 4 6.70 -34.99 0.69
C THR A 4 6.17 -33.59 0.37
N PRO A 5 5.49 -32.90 1.28
CA PRO A 5 5.09 -31.51 1.04
C PRO A 5 6.34 -30.65 0.87
N TYR A 6 6.37 -29.85 -0.19
CA TYR A 6 7.38 -28.82 -0.43
C TYR A 6 7.27 -27.79 0.69
N ASP A 7 8.30 -27.73 1.52
CA ASP A 7 8.48 -26.66 2.52
C ASP A 7 9.49 -25.67 1.93
N PRO A 8 9.04 -24.52 1.38
CA PRO A 8 9.96 -23.48 0.97
C PRO A 8 10.57 -22.88 2.22
N ASP A 9 11.86 -23.09 2.42
CA ASP A 9 12.64 -22.36 3.41
C ASP A 9 12.61 -20.85 3.07
N LEU A 10 11.60 -20.15 3.59
CA LEU A 10 11.40 -18.71 3.43
C LEU A 10 12.46 -17.89 4.18
N SER A 11 13.35 -18.53 4.95
CA SER A 11 14.43 -17.84 5.66
C SER A 11 15.53 -17.32 4.72
N ALA A 12 15.59 -17.81 3.48
CA ALA A 12 16.58 -17.43 2.48
C ALA A 12 16.18 -16.23 1.60
N VAL A 13 14.95 -15.74 1.67
CA VAL A 13 14.59 -14.47 1.03
C VAL A 13 15.10 -13.35 1.93
N PRO A 14 16.13 -12.56 1.51
CA PRO A 14 16.55 -11.43 2.31
C PRO A 14 15.29 -10.57 2.57
N ASP A 15 14.97 -10.32 3.83
CA ASP A 15 13.92 -9.41 4.21
C ASP A 15 14.32 -7.99 3.77
N ALA A 16 14.15 -7.73 2.48
CA ALA A 16 14.38 -6.42 1.86
C ALA A 16 13.52 -5.33 2.50
N GLY A 17 12.53 -5.72 3.31
CA GLY A 17 11.67 -4.83 4.07
C GLY A 17 12.31 -4.31 5.35
N SER A 18 13.04 -5.15 6.11
CA SER A 18 13.63 -4.75 7.40
C SER A 18 14.78 -3.78 7.23
N HIS A 19 15.63 -3.98 6.22
CA HIS A 19 16.76 -3.08 5.92
C HIS A 19 16.31 -1.71 5.42
N ALA A 20 15.22 -1.62 4.66
CA ALA A 20 14.71 -0.35 4.15
C ALA A 20 14.30 0.63 5.28
N TYR A 21 13.92 0.12 6.44
CA TYR A 21 13.44 0.91 7.57
C TYR A 21 14.37 0.89 8.79
N ALA A 22 15.60 0.39 8.66
CA ALA A 22 16.53 0.25 9.78
C ALA A 22 16.81 1.56 10.54
N ARG A 23 16.71 2.70 9.83
CA ARG A 23 16.89 4.05 10.42
C ARG A 23 15.59 4.70 10.92
N LEU A 24 14.43 4.08 10.72
CA LEU A 24 13.15 4.59 11.19
C LEU A 24 12.92 4.16 12.64
N THR A 25 13.64 4.80 13.55
CA THR A 25 13.49 4.59 15.00
C THR A 25 12.26 5.33 15.54
N PRO A 26 11.75 5.00 16.73
CA PRO A 26 10.69 5.78 17.39
C PRO A 26 11.00 7.27 17.48
N ASP A 27 12.24 7.65 17.80
CA ASP A 27 12.65 9.05 17.85
C ASP A 27 12.57 9.70 16.44
N ALA A 28 13.01 9.00 15.38
CA ALA A 28 12.89 9.50 14.02
C ALA A 28 11.42 9.70 13.59
N VAL A 29 10.49 8.90 14.10
CA VAL A 29 9.05 9.07 13.85
C VAL A 29 8.52 10.33 14.55
N LEU A 30 8.91 10.56 15.82
CA LEU A 30 8.53 11.77 16.55
C LEU A 30 9.16 13.03 15.96
N ASP A 31 10.42 12.98 15.57
CA ASP A 31 11.11 14.09 14.90
C ASP A 31 10.49 14.41 13.54
N ALA A 32 10.07 13.40 12.78
CA ALA A 32 9.34 13.60 11.53
C ALA A 32 8.02 14.32 11.78
N LEU A 33 7.29 13.96 12.84
CA LEU A 33 6.06 14.62 13.24
C LEU A 33 6.32 16.08 13.64
N ALA A 34 7.36 16.34 14.45
CA ALA A 34 7.76 17.67 14.83
C ALA A 34 8.18 18.56 13.64
N SER A 35 8.79 17.95 12.60
CA SER A 35 9.21 18.67 11.39
C SER A 35 8.06 19.29 10.60
N VAL A 36 6.83 18.83 10.83
CA VAL A 36 5.60 19.35 10.21
C VAL A 36 4.75 20.18 11.18
N GLY A 37 5.29 20.51 12.35
CA GLY A 37 4.64 21.36 13.35
C GLY A 37 3.66 20.64 14.27
N LEU A 38 3.76 19.32 14.39
CA LEU A 38 2.96 18.51 15.30
C LEU A 38 3.89 17.86 16.34
N TRP A 39 3.53 17.95 17.62
CA TRP A 39 4.34 17.40 18.70
C TRP A 39 3.63 16.21 19.36
N GLY A 40 4.29 15.06 19.30
CA GLY A 40 3.85 13.84 19.96
C GLY A 40 4.22 13.84 21.45
N ASP A 41 3.37 13.26 22.29
CA ASP A 41 3.62 13.09 23.73
C ASP A 41 4.52 11.88 24.06
N GLY A 42 5.08 11.22 23.05
CA GLY A 42 5.93 10.02 23.17
C GLY A 42 5.17 8.70 23.01
N ARG A 43 3.85 8.70 23.01
CA ARG A 43 3.04 7.48 22.80
C ARG A 43 2.95 7.17 21.33
N LEU A 44 3.65 6.10 20.90
CA LEU A 44 3.63 5.55 19.55
C LEU A 44 3.12 4.11 19.57
N THR A 45 2.25 3.77 18.65
CA THR A 45 1.79 2.40 18.41
C THR A 45 2.03 2.05 16.96
N ALA A 46 2.84 1.03 16.69
CA ALA A 46 3.00 0.49 15.35
C ALA A 46 1.71 -0.21 14.93
N LEU A 47 1.19 0.14 13.76
CA LEU A 47 0.02 -0.48 13.17
C LEU A 47 0.43 -1.53 12.15
N ALA A 48 -0.38 -2.59 12.00
CA ALA A 48 -0.14 -3.63 11.01
C ALA A 48 -0.09 -3.01 9.61
N SER A 49 0.98 -3.29 8.88
CA SER A 49 1.20 -2.78 7.52
C SER A 49 2.12 -3.73 6.76
N TYR A 50 1.81 -3.97 5.50
CA TYR A 50 2.56 -4.91 4.67
C TYR A 50 3.80 -4.26 4.04
N GLU A 51 3.62 -3.16 3.33
CA GLU A 51 4.66 -2.52 2.52
C GLU A 51 5.28 -1.30 3.22
N ASN A 52 4.45 -0.48 3.79
CA ASN A 52 4.84 0.76 4.46
C ASN A 52 5.11 0.52 5.95
N ARG A 53 5.52 1.57 6.68
CA ARG A 53 5.47 1.57 8.14
C ARG A 53 4.45 2.60 8.59
N VAL A 54 3.53 2.16 9.42
CA VAL A 54 2.41 2.99 9.88
C VAL A 54 2.42 3.04 11.40
N TYR A 55 2.35 4.25 11.94
CA TYR A 55 2.32 4.51 13.37
C TYR A 55 1.13 5.37 13.73
N GLN A 56 0.47 5.03 14.81
CA GLN A 56 -0.40 5.93 15.52
C GLN A 56 0.44 6.71 16.53
N ALA A 57 0.32 8.02 16.54
CA ALA A 57 0.91 8.90 17.55
C ALA A 57 -0.19 9.62 18.31
N VAL A 58 0.06 9.92 19.58
CA VAL A 58 -0.77 10.81 20.40
C VAL A 58 -0.04 12.14 20.49
N LEU A 59 -0.73 13.23 20.17
CA LEU A 59 -0.19 14.58 20.25
C LEU A 59 -0.27 15.11 21.71
N GLU A 60 0.50 16.16 22.01
CA GLU A 60 0.50 16.80 23.33
C GLU A 60 -0.88 17.34 23.77
N ASP A 61 -1.73 17.72 22.82
CA ASP A 61 -3.12 18.15 23.04
C ASP A 61 -4.10 16.99 23.24
N GLY A 62 -3.63 15.73 23.13
CA GLY A 62 -4.43 14.52 23.25
C GLY A 62 -5.05 14.01 21.95
N GLU A 63 -4.95 14.77 20.86
CA GLU A 63 -5.39 14.32 19.53
C GLU A 63 -4.54 13.13 19.07
N ARG A 64 -5.11 12.33 18.16
CA ARG A 64 -4.43 11.18 17.59
C ARG A 64 -4.27 11.34 16.08
N VAL A 65 -3.08 11.01 15.61
CA VAL A 65 -2.75 11.03 14.19
C VAL A 65 -2.12 9.71 13.77
N VAL A 66 -2.16 9.44 12.47
CA VAL A 66 -1.52 8.27 11.85
C VAL A 66 -0.43 8.77 10.89
N LEU A 67 0.81 8.34 11.12
CA LEU A 67 1.92 8.59 10.23
C LEU A 67 2.11 7.36 9.33
N LYS A 68 2.14 7.56 8.02
CA LYS A 68 2.46 6.54 7.04
C LYS A 68 3.80 6.88 6.38
N PHE A 69 4.83 6.07 6.67
CA PHE A 69 6.14 6.16 6.03
C PHE A 69 6.15 5.24 4.81
N TYR A 70 6.42 5.81 3.66
CA TYR A 70 6.45 5.08 2.40
C TYR A 70 7.76 4.32 2.26
N ARG A 71 7.69 3.10 1.70
CA ARG A 71 8.87 2.28 1.45
C ARG A 71 9.77 2.99 0.44
N PRO A 72 11.05 3.26 0.79
CA PRO A 72 11.98 3.90 -0.13
C PRO A 72 12.10 3.16 -1.46
N GLY A 73 12.04 3.88 -2.57
CA GLY A 73 12.21 3.33 -3.92
C GLY A 73 11.01 2.51 -4.45
N ARG A 74 9.90 2.39 -3.69
CA ARG A 74 8.72 1.63 -4.13
C ARG A 74 7.80 2.45 -5.03
N TRP A 75 7.51 3.68 -4.63
CA TRP A 75 6.65 4.61 -5.34
C TRP A 75 7.37 5.93 -5.56
N SER A 76 7.16 6.57 -6.70
CA SER A 76 7.60 7.95 -6.90
C SER A 76 6.74 8.92 -6.08
N ARG A 77 7.28 10.12 -5.83
CA ARG A 77 6.51 11.16 -5.13
C ARG A 77 5.22 11.53 -5.87
N ASP A 78 5.25 11.58 -7.20
CA ASP A 78 4.08 11.88 -8.04
C ASP A 78 3.01 10.79 -7.90
N GLN A 79 3.41 9.52 -7.85
CA GLN A 79 2.50 8.40 -7.60
C GLN A 79 1.83 8.47 -6.22
N ILE A 80 2.58 8.91 -5.19
CA ILE A 80 2.05 9.08 -3.84
C ILE A 80 1.10 10.29 -3.79
N LEU A 81 1.48 11.40 -4.39
CA LEU A 81 0.65 12.61 -4.43
C LEU A 81 -0.66 12.39 -5.21
N GLU A 82 -0.62 11.58 -6.26
CA GLU A 82 -1.83 11.18 -7.00
C GLU A 82 -2.77 10.35 -6.13
N GLU A 83 -2.26 9.42 -5.28
CA GLU A 83 -3.04 8.72 -4.25
C GLU A 83 -3.68 9.69 -3.26
N HIS A 84 -2.91 10.68 -2.78
CA HIS A 84 -3.42 11.69 -1.86
C HIS A 84 -4.54 12.53 -2.48
N ALA A 85 -4.36 12.97 -3.71
CA ALA A 85 -5.37 13.72 -4.45
C ALA A 85 -6.66 12.93 -4.63
N PHE A 86 -6.54 11.65 -5.03
CA PHE A 86 -7.70 10.78 -5.17
C PHE A 86 -8.42 10.56 -3.83
N SER A 87 -7.68 10.37 -2.74
CA SER A 87 -8.28 10.25 -1.40
C SER A 87 -9.06 11.51 -1.00
N ALA A 88 -8.57 12.69 -1.38
CA ALA A 88 -9.27 13.95 -1.15
C ALA A 88 -10.53 14.08 -2.02
N GLU A 89 -10.47 13.66 -3.29
CA GLU A 89 -11.63 13.60 -4.19
C GLU A 89 -12.73 12.68 -3.67
N LEU A 90 -12.36 11.50 -3.15
CA LEU A 90 -13.29 10.58 -2.52
C LEU A 90 -14.01 11.25 -1.35
N THR A 91 -13.27 11.96 -0.49
CA THR A 91 -13.87 12.68 0.65
C THR A 91 -14.79 13.80 0.19
N ALA A 92 -14.40 14.56 -0.84
CA ALA A 92 -15.23 15.60 -1.44
C ALA A 92 -16.52 15.04 -2.06
N ALA A 93 -16.49 13.80 -2.54
CA ALA A 93 -17.66 13.06 -3.03
C ALA A 93 -18.40 12.30 -1.91
N GLU A 94 -18.17 12.65 -0.65
CA GLU A 94 -18.79 12.03 0.54
C GLU A 94 -18.57 10.52 0.66
N VAL A 95 -17.49 9.99 0.05
CA VAL A 95 -17.03 8.64 0.33
C VAL A 95 -16.19 8.67 1.62
N PRO A 96 -16.40 7.75 2.57
CA PRO A 96 -15.68 7.77 3.85
C PRO A 96 -14.21 7.34 3.70
N ALA A 97 -13.41 8.19 3.06
CA ALA A 97 -11.97 8.08 2.97
C ALA A 97 -11.28 8.97 4.02
N VAL A 98 -10.02 8.69 4.33
CA VAL A 98 -9.23 9.47 5.29
C VAL A 98 -7.99 10.01 4.58
N PRO A 99 -8.08 11.15 3.90
CA PRO A 99 -6.95 11.74 3.21
C PRO A 99 -5.90 12.25 4.19
N PRO A 100 -4.63 12.38 3.77
CA PRO A 100 -3.62 13.05 4.56
C PRO A 100 -3.95 14.51 4.83
N LEU A 101 -3.51 14.99 6.00
CA LEU A 101 -3.60 16.40 6.39
C LEU A 101 -2.69 17.24 5.50
N VAL A 102 -3.13 18.46 5.20
CA VAL A 102 -2.28 19.48 4.58
C VAL A 102 -1.53 20.20 5.70
N LEU A 103 -0.24 19.91 5.85
CA LEU A 103 0.66 20.50 6.84
C LEU A 103 1.75 21.29 6.11
N ALA A 104 2.03 22.50 6.55
CA ALA A 104 2.97 23.40 5.87
C ALA A 104 2.75 23.49 4.34
N GLY A 105 1.49 23.42 3.90
CA GLY A 105 1.11 23.54 2.48
C GLY A 105 1.25 22.24 1.66
N ALA A 106 1.59 21.11 2.26
CA ALA A 106 1.77 19.82 1.57
C ALA A 106 1.09 18.67 2.30
N THR A 107 0.84 17.58 1.59
CA THR A 107 0.34 16.31 2.16
C THR A 107 1.42 15.23 2.24
N LEU A 108 2.54 15.42 1.52
CA LEU A 108 3.70 14.53 1.49
C LEU A 108 4.93 15.27 1.94
N HIS A 109 5.58 14.75 2.96
CA HIS A 109 6.76 15.32 3.61
C HIS A 109 7.93 14.37 3.52
N SER A 110 9.14 14.85 3.85
CA SER A 110 10.34 14.02 3.89
C SER A 110 11.12 14.29 5.17
N TYR A 111 11.55 13.24 5.84
CA TYR A 111 12.41 13.32 7.02
C TYR A 111 13.38 12.14 7.05
N ALA A 112 14.67 12.40 7.34
CA ALA A 112 15.74 11.40 7.46
C ALA A 112 15.83 10.39 6.28
N GLY A 113 15.41 10.81 5.07
CA GLY A 113 15.42 9.98 3.86
C GLY A 113 14.16 9.14 3.67
N PHE A 114 13.12 9.37 4.46
CA PHE A 114 11.80 8.76 4.28
C PHE A 114 10.78 9.80 3.83
N ASP A 115 9.99 9.46 2.84
CA ASP A 115 8.75 10.19 2.55
C ASP A 115 7.66 9.70 3.50
N PHE A 116 6.86 10.64 4.02
CA PHE A 116 5.75 10.31 4.93
C PHE A 116 4.57 11.25 4.76
N SER A 117 3.42 10.78 5.19
CA SER A 117 2.20 11.56 5.32
C SER A 117 1.59 11.40 6.71
N VAL A 118 0.80 12.38 7.13
CA VAL A 118 0.07 12.37 8.39
C VAL A 118 -1.42 12.45 8.09
N SER A 119 -2.20 11.55 8.68
CA SER A 119 -3.67 11.53 8.55
C SER A 119 -4.32 11.60 9.93
N PRO A 120 -5.55 12.12 10.04
CA PRO A 120 -6.29 12.05 11.28
C PRO A 120 -6.56 10.57 11.63
N TRP A 121 -6.44 10.22 12.91
CA TRP A 121 -6.83 8.89 13.35
C TRP A 121 -8.36 8.72 13.29
N ARG A 122 -8.80 7.59 12.75
CA ARG A 122 -10.20 7.20 12.73
C ARG A 122 -10.32 5.79 13.29
N GLY A 123 -11.17 5.64 14.30
CA GLY A 123 -11.51 4.33 14.83
C GLY A 123 -12.45 3.56 13.89
N GLY A 124 -12.47 2.25 14.05
CA GLY A 124 -13.37 1.39 13.30
C GLY A 124 -13.27 -0.05 13.80
N ARG A 125 -14.16 -0.89 13.32
CA ARG A 125 -14.10 -2.34 13.51
C ARG A 125 -13.97 -3.02 12.14
N PRO A 126 -13.31 -4.18 12.06
CA PRO A 126 -13.36 -4.99 10.85
C PRO A 126 -14.83 -5.28 10.47
N PRO A 127 -15.17 -5.28 9.19
CA PRO A 127 -16.52 -5.64 8.76
C PRO A 127 -16.77 -7.14 8.99
N GLU A 128 -18.00 -7.49 9.36
CA GLU A 128 -18.45 -8.88 9.47
C GLU A 128 -18.87 -9.34 8.05
N LEU A 129 -18.01 -10.11 7.40
CA LEU A 129 -18.19 -10.49 5.98
C LEU A 129 -19.22 -11.59 5.75
N ASP A 130 -19.78 -12.20 6.78
CA ASP A 130 -20.91 -13.12 6.76
C ASP A 130 -22.28 -12.41 6.88
N ASP A 131 -22.27 -11.10 7.15
CA ASP A 131 -23.46 -10.26 7.17
C ASP A 131 -23.74 -9.67 5.78
N PHE A 132 -24.90 -10.02 5.19
CA PHE A 132 -25.31 -9.55 3.87
C PHE A 132 -25.50 -8.02 3.80
N GLU A 133 -25.97 -7.37 4.87
CA GLU A 133 -26.12 -5.92 4.90
C GLU A 133 -24.75 -5.23 4.84
N VAL A 134 -23.75 -5.78 5.55
CA VAL A 134 -22.38 -5.30 5.51
C VAL A 134 -21.79 -5.47 4.11
N LEU A 135 -22.00 -6.61 3.45
CA LEU A 135 -21.55 -6.81 2.07
C LEU A 135 -22.20 -5.85 1.09
N GLU A 136 -23.49 -5.56 1.26
CA GLU A 136 -24.20 -4.57 0.43
C GLU A 136 -23.60 -3.16 0.63
N TRP A 137 -23.31 -2.75 1.87
CA TRP A 137 -22.65 -1.49 2.16
C TRP A 137 -21.26 -1.39 1.51
N ILE A 138 -20.46 -2.46 1.62
CA ILE A 138 -19.14 -2.53 0.96
C ILE A 138 -19.30 -2.36 -0.55
N GLY A 139 -20.25 -3.07 -1.17
CA GLY A 139 -20.52 -2.97 -2.60
C GLY A 139 -20.91 -1.55 -3.03
N ARG A 140 -21.75 -0.87 -2.27
CA ARG A 140 -22.13 0.52 -2.51
C ARG A 140 -20.94 1.47 -2.41
N PHE A 141 -20.07 1.30 -1.41
CA PHE A 141 -18.85 2.14 -1.30
C PHE A 141 -17.88 1.89 -2.45
N LEU A 142 -17.67 0.64 -2.84
CA LEU A 142 -16.84 0.31 -4.01
C LEU A 142 -17.39 0.95 -5.29
N ALA A 143 -18.70 0.88 -5.53
CA ALA A 143 -19.33 1.52 -6.68
C ALA A 143 -19.10 3.04 -6.67
N ARG A 144 -19.23 3.71 -5.53
CA ARG A 144 -18.96 5.16 -5.39
C ARG A 144 -17.48 5.49 -5.64
N ILE A 145 -16.55 4.67 -5.14
CA ILE A 145 -15.12 4.83 -5.40
C ILE A 145 -14.85 4.72 -6.91
N HIS A 146 -15.45 3.74 -7.58
CA HIS A 146 -15.31 3.57 -9.03
C HIS A 146 -15.88 4.76 -9.80
N THR A 147 -17.06 5.26 -9.42
CA THR A 147 -17.67 6.44 -10.05
C THR A 147 -16.76 7.67 -9.96
N VAL A 148 -16.12 7.91 -8.80
CA VAL A 148 -15.14 9.00 -8.66
C VAL A 148 -13.90 8.72 -9.52
N GLY A 149 -13.41 7.47 -9.54
CA GLY A 149 -12.24 7.07 -10.31
C GLY A 149 -12.42 7.15 -11.83
N GLU A 150 -13.65 6.97 -12.34
CA GLU A 150 -13.98 7.12 -13.77
C GLU A 150 -13.87 8.57 -14.27
N ALA A 151 -13.96 9.56 -13.37
CA ALA A 151 -13.99 10.96 -13.77
C ALA A 151 -12.69 11.41 -14.45
N ARG A 152 -11.56 10.81 -14.10
CA ARG A 152 -10.28 11.04 -14.74
C ARG A 152 -9.33 9.85 -14.59
N PRO A 153 -8.50 9.53 -15.60
CA PRO A 153 -7.51 8.49 -15.49
C PRO A 153 -6.38 8.89 -14.52
N PHE A 154 -5.78 7.90 -13.87
CA PHE A 154 -4.50 8.07 -13.19
C PHE A 154 -3.39 8.28 -14.23
N VAL A 155 -2.44 9.18 -13.93
CA VAL A 155 -1.34 9.54 -14.84
C VAL A 155 -0.02 8.92 -14.39
N HIS A 156 0.20 8.85 -13.07
CA HIS A 156 1.45 8.37 -12.48
C HIS A 156 1.36 6.95 -11.94
N ARG A 157 0.19 6.55 -11.45
CA ARG A 157 -0.03 5.18 -10.95
C ARG A 157 -0.14 4.19 -12.11
N PRO A 158 0.47 2.98 -11.99
CA PRO A 158 0.35 1.96 -13.03
C PRO A 158 -1.10 1.48 -13.16
N ALA A 159 -1.51 1.17 -14.38
CA ALA A 159 -2.77 0.47 -14.62
C ALA A 159 -2.68 -0.98 -14.13
N LEU A 160 -3.79 -1.51 -13.61
CA LEU A 160 -3.94 -2.93 -13.31
C LEU A 160 -4.39 -3.63 -14.59
N ASP A 161 -3.44 -4.02 -15.41
CA ASP A 161 -3.67 -4.70 -16.69
C ASP A 161 -2.78 -5.94 -16.86
N LEU A 162 -2.99 -6.68 -17.97
CA LEU A 162 -2.22 -7.89 -18.25
C LEU A 162 -0.76 -7.60 -18.58
N ALA A 163 -0.44 -6.41 -19.09
CA ALA A 163 0.94 -6.02 -19.38
C ALA A 163 1.71 -5.86 -18.06
N THR A 164 1.28 -4.96 -17.18
CA THR A 164 2.00 -4.59 -15.96
C THR A 164 1.96 -5.66 -14.86
N PHE A 165 0.80 -6.28 -14.64
CA PHE A 165 0.62 -7.27 -13.56
C PHE A 165 0.76 -8.73 -14.02
N GLY A 166 0.73 -8.97 -15.32
CA GLY A 166 0.89 -10.29 -15.91
C GLY A 166 2.26 -10.48 -16.56
N HIS A 167 2.42 -9.95 -17.77
CA HIS A 167 3.62 -10.17 -18.60
C HIS A 167 4.90 -9.65 -17.92
N ASP A 168 4.89 -8.41 -17.44
CA ASP A 168 6.06 -7.79 -16.80
C ASP A 168 6.44 -8.54 -15.51
N SER A 169 5.45 -8.94 -14.71
CA SER A 169 5.68 -9.70 -13.48
C SER A 169 6.26 -11.08 -13.77
N MET A 170 5.74 -11.79 -14.80
CA MET A 170 6.27 -13.07 -15.24
C MET A 170 7.72 -12.92 -15.72
N GLN A 171 8.00 -11.94 -16.57
CA GLN A 171 9.33 -11.70 -17.09
C GLN A 171 10.32 -11.33 -16.00
N TRP A 172 9.89 -10.49 -15.04
CA TRP A 172 10.71 -10.09 -13.89
C TRP A 172 11.19 -11.29 -13.06
N LEU A 173 10.31 -12.28 -12.83
CA LEU A 173 10.66 -13.50 -12.09
C LEU A 173 11.64 -14.38 -12.87
N LEU A 174 11.45 -14.51 -14.19
CA LEU A 174 12.34 -15.30 -15.08
C LEU A 174 13.73 -14.66 -15.15
N ASP A 175 13.83 -13.35 -15.38
CA ASP A 175 15.10 -12.62 -15.50
C ASP A 175 15.96 -12.74 -14.23
N ARG A 176 15.32 -12.85 -13.07
CA ARG A 176 15.97 -13.01 -11.76
C ARG A 176 16.16 -14.44 -11.33
N LYS A 177 15.80 -15.40 -12.20
CA LYS A 177 15.93 -16.84 -11.92
C LYS A 177 15.27 -17.25 -10.60
N MET A 178 14.13 -16.65 -10.30
CA MET A 178 13.37 -16.93 -9.06
C MET A 178 12.51 -18.19 -9.18
N ILE A 179 12.37 -18.74 -10.39
CA ILE A 179 11.65 -19.98 -10.64
C ILE A 179 12.67 -21.11 -10.74
N PRO A 180 12.55 -22.21 -9.98
CA PRO A 180 13.42 -23.35 -10.08
C PRO A 180 13.47 -23.93 -11.51
N LEU A 181 14.67 -24.25 -12.01
CA LEU A 181 14.89 -24.67 -13.41
C LEU A 181 14.05 -25.89 -13.81
N GLU A 182 13.85 -26.83 -12.87
CA GLU A 182 13.09 -28.06 -13.09
C GLU A 182 11.60 -27.83 -13.36
N VAL A 183 11.05 -26.70 -12.96
CA VAL A 183 9.61 -26.35 -13.16
C VAL A 183 9.42 -25.13 -14.05
N GLU A 184 10.48 -24.43 -14.46
CA GLU A 184 10.40 -23.16 -15.17
C GLU A 184 9.58 -23.25 -16.46
N SER A 185 9.81 -24.28 -17.28
CA SER A 185 9.08 -24.45 -18.53
C SER A 185 7.58 -24.68 -18.33
N THR A 186 7.22 -25.52 -17.36
CA THR A 186 5.82 -25.81 -17.02
C THR A 186 5.14 -24.60 -16.40
N TRP A 187 5.84 -23.89 -15.48
CA TRP A 187 5.34 -22.68 -14.87
C TRP A 187 5.11 -21.58 -15.91
N LYS A 188 6.08 -21.35 -16.80
CA LYS A 188 5.98 -20.38 -17.89
C LYS A 188 4.78 -20.66 -18.81
N ALA A 189 4.60 -21.93 -19.22
CA ALA A 189 3.47 -22.32 -20.05
C ALA A 189 2.11 -22.10 -19.35
N ALA A 190 2.05 -22.41 -18.04
CA ALA A 190 0.84 -22.18 -17.23
C ALA A 190 0.52 -20.68 -17.10
N CYS A 191 1.53 -19.84 -16.85
CA CYS A 191 1.35 -18.39 -16.78
C CYS A 191 0.88 -17.82 -18.14
N GLN A 192 1.51 -18.21 -19.24
CA GLN A 192 1.12 -17.79 -20.57
C GLN A 192 -0.33 -18.18 -20.89
N ARG A 193 -0.70 -19.41 -20.57
CA ARG A 193 -2.07 -19.88 -20.75
C ARG A 193 -3.08 -19.10 -19.93
N ALA A 194 -2.76 -18.77 -18.67
CA ALA A 194 -3.61 -17.95 -17.82
C ALA A 194 -3.81 -16.55 -18.42
N LEU A 195 -2.72 -15.90 -18.86
CA LEU A 195 -2.78 -14.57 -19.48
C LEU A 195 -3.62 -14.57 -20.78
N GLU A 196 -3.48 -15.60 -21.62
CA GLU A 196 -4.32 -15.77 -22.81
C GLU A 196 -5.82 -15.87 -22.47
N LEU A 197 -6.16 -16.63 -21.43
CA LEU A 197 -7.55 -16.79 -21.00
C LEU A 197 -8.15 -15.52 -20.36
N MET A 198 -7.30 -14.66 -19.79
CA MET A 198 -7.71 -13.39 -19.21
C MET A 198 -7.71 -12.25 -20.24
N ALA A 199 -7.14 -12.46 -21.43
CA ALA A 199 -7.16 -11.45 -22.46
C ALA A 199 -8.62 -11.18 -22.89
N PRO A 200 -9.02 -9.90 -23.09
CA PRO A 200 -10.33 -9.58 -23.60
C PRO A 200 -10.54 -10.29 -24.93
N ALA A 201 -11.73 -10.82 -25.15
CA ALA A 201 -12.10 -11.31 -26.48
C ALA A 201 -11.97 -10.15 -27.49
N ALA A 202 -11.21 -10.36 -28.57
CA ALA A 202 -10.99 -9.38 -29.63
C ALA A 202 -12.30 -9.06 -30.36
#